data_512966e8bb80ee17a0d21d94281fcdff
#
_entry.id   512966e8bb80ee17a0d21d94281fcdff
#
_cell.length_a   1.000
_cell.length_b   1.000
_cell.length_c   1.000
_cell.angle_alpha   90.00
_cell.angle_beta   90.00
_cell.angle_gamma   90.00
#
_symmetry.space_group_name_H-M   'P 1'
#
loop_
_entity.id
_entity.type
_entity.pdbx_description
1 polymer ?
#
loop_
_entity_poly.entity_id
_entity_poly.type
_entity_poly.pdbx_seq_one_letter_code
_entity_poly.pdbx_strand_id
1 'polypeptide(L)'
;MEPELGALLRFAQSVSQDLPGCFDITIAPVMDAWGFTREERHVPDPDTLADTLALVDWRALTVAEDDASARLEEPGMAVDLGAVAKGFAAQRAADAIRAAGGTSALLDLGGNITVLGSKPDGADWRVAVKDPQDTERQLGVVSLRDKTLSTSGGYERYFEANGITYHHILDPETGYPADSGLLSVTVVSSDPLLADALSTALFVAGRQAALDYWRSRDDFELILCGSDGVVTVTEGLTFAFRGEEHGYTCETARR
;
A
#
# COMPACT_ATOMS: atom_id res chain seq x y z
N MET A 1 24.81 4.21 6.74
CA MET A 1 23.35 4.40 6.50
C MET A 1 22.74 4.95 7.79
N GLU A 2 21.73 5.79 7.72
CA GLU A 2 20.99 6.19 8.92
C GLU A 2 20.25 4.96 9.51
N PRO A 3 20.29 4.73 10.83
CA PRO A 3 19.68 3.54 11.43
C PRO A 3 18.17 3.42 11.17
N GLU A 4 17.48 4.55 11.01
CA GLU A 4 16.05 4.57 10.67
C GLU A 4 15.76 3.93 9.31
N LEU A 5 16.66 4.09 8.34
CA LEU A 5 16.54 3.42 7.04
C LEU A 5 16.76 1.91 7.17
N GLY A 6 17.72 1.48 8.02
CA GLY A 6 17.92 0.06 8.31
C GLY A 6 16.68 -0.59 8.93
N ALA A 7 16.09 0.07 9.92
CA ALA A 7 14.83 -0.38 10.53
C ALA A 7 13.68 -0.47 9.50
N LEU A 8 13.59 0.50 8.59
CA LEU A 8 12.59 0.48 7.51
C LEU A 8 12.80 -0.71 6.55
N LEU A 9 14.05 -1.01 6.18
CA LEU A 9 14.37 -2.16 5.34
C LEU A 9 14.00 -3.48 6.02
N ARG A 10 14.29 -3.64 7.32
CA ARG A 10 13.89 -4.82 8.09
C ARG A 10 12.38 -4.97 8.19
N PHE A 11 11.68 -3.86 8.43
CA PHE A 11 10.23 -3.88 8.44
C PHE A 11 9.68 -4.37 7.08
N ALA A 12 10.19 -3.84 5.97
CA ALA A 12 9.78 -4.27 4.64
C ALA A 12 10.07 -5.76 4.40
N GLN A 13 11.22 -6.28 4.85
CA GLN A 13 11.53 -7.71 4.81
C GLN A 13 10.55 -8.55 5.64
N SER A 14 10.11 -8.05 6.81
CA SER A 14 9.11 -8.78 7.60
C SER A 14 7.77 -8.89 6.88
N VAL A 15 7.35 -7.86 6.15
CA VAL A 15 6.14 -7.91 5.32
C VAL A 15 6.29 -8.91 4.18
N SER A 16 7.46 -8.95 3.51
CA SER A 16 7.77 -9.94 2.47
C SER A 16 7.77 -11.38 3.00
N GLN A 17 8.20 -11.57 4.25
CA GLN A 17 8.18 -12.86 4.92
C GLN A 17 6.76 -13.30 5.28
N ASP A 18 5.93 -12.38 5.76
CA ASP A 18 4.54 -12.65 6.15
C ASP A 18 3.61 -12.88 4.95
N LEU A 19 3.89 -12.20 3.82
CA LEU A 19 3.11 -12.24 2.58
C LEU A 19 4.04 -12.60 1.39
N PRO A 20 4.57 -13.83 1.36
CA PRO A 20 5.52 -14.25 0.33
C PRO A 20 4.89 -14.17 -1.07
N GLY A 21 5.66 -13.65 -2.03
CA GLY A 21 5.21 -13.43 -3.40
C GLY A 21 4.32 -12.21 -3.61
N CYS A 22 3.85 -11.55 -2.53
CA CYS A 22 2.94 -10.40 -2.64
C CYS A 22 3.62 -9.05 -2.36
N PHE A 23 4.82 -9.06 -1.82
CA PHE A 23 5.56 -7.85 -1.46
C PHE A 23 7.07 -8.09 -1.54
N ASP A 24 7.77 -7.26 -2.29
CA ASP A 24 9.22 -7.30 -2.36
C ASP A 24 9.78 -5.91 -2.71
N ILE A 25 10.56 -5.31 -1.80
CA ILE A 25 11.16 -4.00 -2.05
C ILE A 25 12.35 -4.06 -3.00
N THR A 26 12.86 -5.24 -3.35
CA THR A 26 13.91 -5.37 -4.37
C THR A 26 13.36 -5.32 -5.81
N ILE A 27 12.08 -5.00 -5.96
CA ILE A 27 11.36 -4.86 -7.24
C ILE A 27 11.87 -3.70 -8.13
N ALA A 28 12.75 -2.83 -7.64
CA ALA A 28 13.20 -1.64 -8.34
C ALA A 28 13.71 -1.87 -9.77
N PRO A 29 14.49 -2.93 -10.09
CA PRO A 29 14.92 -3.20 -11.47
C PRO A 29 13.73 -3.42 -12.42
N VAL A 30 12.67 -4.08 -11.95
CA VAL A 30 11.45 -4.31 -12.73
C VAL A 30 10.66 -3.01 -12.90
N MET A 31 10.54 -2.19 -11.83
CA MET A 31 9.93 -0.85 -11.91
C MET A 31 10.64 0.04 -12.95
N ASP A 32 11.97 -0.03 -13.02
CA ASP A 32 12.79 0.66 -14.01
C ASP A 32 12.55 0.15 -15.43
N ALA A 33 12.42 -1.17 -15.62
CA ALA A 33 12.14 -1.78 -16.91
C ALA A 33 10.77 -1.35 -17.47
N TRP A 34 9.77 -1.16 -16.62
CA TRP A 34 8.46 -0.59 -16.99
C TRP A 34 8.48 0.94 -17.15
N GLY A 35 9.54 1.62 -16.74
CA GLY A 35 9.65 3.07 -16.76
C GLY A 35 8.81 3.79 -15.68
N PHE A 36 8.32 3.09 -14.64
CA PHE A 36 7.54 3.72 -13.57
C PHE A 36 8.35 4.66 -12.67
N THR A 37 9.67 4.54 -12.69
CA THR A 37 10.63 5.43 -12.01
C THR A 37 11.04 6.63 -12.88
N ARG A 38 10.58 6.69 -14.15
CA ARG A 38 10.96 7.67 -15.17
C ARG A 38 9.71 8.34 -15.77
N GLU A 39 9.94 9.31 -16.67
CA GLU A 39 8.85 9.96 -17.42
C GLU A 39 8.28 9.07 -18.54
N GLU A 40 9.14 8.29 -19.21
CA GLU A 40 8.75 7.40 -20.32
C GLU A 40 8.41 6.02 -19.82
N ARG A 41 7.13 5.70 -19.84
CA ARG A 41 6.59 4.38 -19.48
C ARG A 41 6.36 3.55 -20.73
N HIS A 42 6.68 2.27 -20.67
CA HIS A 42 6.52 1.34 -21.78
C HIS A 42 6.38 -0.10 -21.26
N VAL A 43 5.86 -0.97 -22.09
CA VAL A 43 5.87 -2.41 -21.83
C VAL A 43 7.26 -2.93 -22.14
N PRO A 44 7.99 -3.51 -21.15
CA PRO A 44 9.32 -4.05 -21.39
C PRO A 44 9.25 -5.23 -22.35
N ASP A 45 10.32 -5.46 -23.10
CA ASP A 45 10.44 -6.70 -23.85
C ASP A 45 10.61 -7.90 -22.89
N PRO A 46 10.21 -9.12 -23.32
CA PRO A 46 10.20 -10.29 -22.44
C PRO A 46 11.58 -10.66 -21.86
N ASP A 47 12.66 -10.45 -22.62
CA ASP A 47 14.01 -10.81 -22.17
C ASP A 47 14.46 -9.81 -21.09
N THR A 48 14.27 -8.51 -21.31
CA THR A 48 14.53 -7.46 -20.30
C THR A 48 13.73 -7.71 -19.02
N LEU A 49 12.44 -8.07 -19.14
CA LEU A 49 11.63 -8.36 -17.97
C LEU A 49 12.14 -9.58 -17.21
N ALA A 50 12.50 -10.66 -17.91
CA ALA A 50 13.05 -11.85 -17.29
C ALA A 50 14.38 -11.57 -16.57
N ASP A 51 15.29 -10.82 -17.21
CA ASP A 51 16.59 -10.45 -16.64
C ASP A 51 16.42 -9.59 -15.37
N THR A 52 15.48 -8.64 -15.38
CA THR A 52 15.25 -7.76 -14.23
C THR A 52 14.48 -8.48 -13.11
N LEU A 53 13.55 -9.37 -13.45
CA LEU A 53 12.82 -10.18 -12.48
C LEU A 53 13.74 -11.15 -11.71
N ALA A 54 14.79 -11.66 -12.36
CA ALA A 54 15.80 -12.49 -11.72
C ALA A 54 16.59 -11.77 -10.60
N LEU A 55 16.51 -10.43 -10.53
CA LEU A 55 17.11 -9.59 -9.48
C LEU A 55 16.14 -9.29 -8.32
N VAL A 56 14.93 -9.84 -8.34
CA VAL A 56 13.92 -9.62 -7.28
C VAL A 56 13.97 -10.77 -6.29
N ASP A 57 14.62 -10.53 -5.16
CA ASP A 57 14.63 -11.44 -4.00
C ASP A 57 14.98 -10.65 -2.74
N TRP A 58 13.99 -10.39 -1.89
CA TRP A 58 14.18 -9.69 -0.62
C TRP A 58 15.13 -10.42 0.34
N ARG A 59 15.34 -11.75 0.17
CA ARG A 59 16.27 -12.55 0.99
C ARG A 59 17.72 -12.22 0.68
N ALA A 60 17.99 -11.74 -0.53
CA ALA A 60 19.31 -11.28 -0.96
C ALA A 60 19.64 -9.85 -0.47
N LEU A 61 18.72 -9.21 0.27
CA LEU A 61 18.98 -7.97 1.01
C LEU A 61 19.38 -8.31 2.44
N THR A 62 20.61 -8.03 2.83
CA THR A 62 21.10 -8.17 4.21
C THR A 62 21.18 -6.81 4.86
N VAL A 63 20.58 -6.65 6.04
CA VAL A 63 20.70 -5.46 6.89
C VAL A 63 21.50 -5.81 8.13
N ALA A 64 22.52 -5.02 8.47
CA ALA A 64 23.35 -5.24 9.65
C ALA A 64 22.54 -5.11 10.96
N GLU A 65 22.94 -5.82 12.02
CA GLU A 65 22.20 -5.85 13.30
C GLU A 65 22.00 -4.46 13.94
N ASP A 66 22.93 -3.54 13.69
CA ASP A 66 22.89 -2.15 14.18
C ASP A 66 22.14 -1.19 13.25
N ASP A 67 21.51 -1.70 12.19
CA ASP A 67 20.81 -0.93 11.15
C ASP A 67 21.69 0.10 10.40
N ALA A 68 23.00 0.10 10.60
CA ALA A 68 23.90 1.10 10.04
C ALA A 68 24.37 0.81 8.62
N SER A 69 24.19 -0.42 8.12
CA SER A 69 24.54 -0.80 6.75
C SER A 69 23.57 -1.84 6.18
N ALA A 70 23.45 -1.84 4.86
CA ALA A 70 22.73 -2.87 4.12
C ALA A 70 23.53 -3.28 2.89
N ARG A 71 23.32 -4.50 2.42
CA ARG A 71 23.97 -5.06 1.24
C ARG A 71 22.95 -5.83 0.41
N LEU A 72 22.98 -5.61 -0.88
CA LEU A 72 22.35 -6.47 -1.89
C LEU A 72 23.41 -7.45 -2.41
N GLU A 73 23.06 -8.72 -2.54
CA GLU A 73 24.04 -9.77 -2.85
C GLU A 73 24.48 -9.76 -4.31
N GLU A 74 23.56 -9.46 -5.24
CA GLU A 74 23.85 -9.51 -6.67
C GLU A 74 23.99 -8.12 -7.29
N PRO A 75 24.96 -7.93 -8.22
CA PRO A 75 25.06 -6.71 -9.00
C PRO A 75 23.79 -6.46 -9.83
N GLY A 76 23.31 -5.22 -9.80
CA GLY A 76 22.07 -4.83 -10.51
C GLY A 76 20.82 -4.86 -9.66
N MET A 77 20.83 -5.52 -8.50
CA MET A 77 19.76 -5.38 -7.53
C MET A 77 19.62 -3.95 -7.02
N ALA A 78 18.41 -3.52 -6.78
CA ALA A 78 18.09 -2.22 -6.20
C ALA A 78 16.81 -2.31 -5.38
N VAL A 79 16.57 -1.35 -4.46
CA VAL A 79 15.36 -1.29 -3.66
C VAL A 79 14.46 -0.15 -4.09
N ASP A 80 13.15 -0.40 -4.12
CA ASP A 80 12.10 0.61 -4.22
C ASP A 80 11.33 0.67 -2.91
N LEU A 81 11.25 1.86 -2.32
CA LEU A 81 10.58 2.10 -1.05
C LEU A 81 9.19 2.74 -1.23
N GLY A 82 8.67 2.81 -2.44
CA GLY A 82 7.40 3.47 -2.77
C GLY A 82 6.20 2.97 -1.97
N ALA A 83 6.23 1.68 -1.59
CA ALA A 83 5.16 1.03 -0.83
C ALA A 83 5.27 1.23 0.71
N VAL A 84 6.32 1.88 1.21
CA VAL A 84 6.54 2.10 2.66
C VAL A 84 6.92 3.54 3.02
N ALA A 85 7.36 4.32 2.03
CA ALA A 85 7.93 5.64 2.28
C ALA A 85 6.91 6.66 2.80
N LYS A 86 5.66 6.61 2.31
CA LYS A 86 4.60 7.52 2.77
C LYS A 86 4.18 7.20 4.20
N GLY A 87 4.04 5.91 4.52
CA GLY A 87 3.76 5.43 5.88
C GLY A 87 4.85 5.83 6.87
N PHE A 88 6.12 5.63 6.49
CA PHE A 88 7.27 6.07 7.29
C PHE A 88 7.28 7.59 7.51
N ALA A 89 7.07 8.37 6.47
CA ALA A 89 7.02 9.84 6.57
C ALA A 89 5.85 10.30 7.44
N ALA A 90 4.67 9.66 7.32
CA ALA A 90 3.49 9.95 8.14
C ALA A 90 3.76 9.66 9.62
N GLN A 91 4.39 8.53 9.93
CA GLN A 91 4.78 8.18 11.30
C GLN A 91 5.72 9.22 11.90
N ARG A 92 6.79 9.58 11.19
CA ARG A 92 7.77 10.59 11.64
C ARG A 92 7.12 11.97 11.85
N ALA A 93 6.25 12.38 10.94
CA ALA A 93 5.52 13.64 11.07
C ALA A 93 4.55 13.63 12.26
N ALA A 94 3.82 12.53 12.47
CA ALA A 94 2.92 12.35 13.60
C ALA A 94 3.68 12.42 14.94
N ASP A 95 4.84 11.76 15.03
CA ASP A 95 5.70 11.77 16.22
C ASP A 95 6.26 13.18 16.50
N ALA A 96 6.69 13.91 15.47
CA ALA A 96 7.14 15.29 15.61
C ALA A 96 6.02 16.23 16.11
N ILE A 97 4.79 16.06 15.60
CA ILE A 97 3.63 16.84 16.07
C ILE A 97 3.33 16.54 17.54
N ARG A 98 3.32 15.25 17.95
CA ARG A 98 3.11 14.84 19.34
C ARG A 98 4.20 15.41 20.26
N ALA A 99 5.47 15.33 19.85
CA ALA A 99 6.61 15.87 20.59
C ALA A 99 6.51 17.41 20.77
N ALA A 100 5.91 18.11 19.81
CA ALA A 100 5.64 19.55 19.91
C ALA A 100 4.36 19.87 20.71
N GLY A 101 3.69 18.86 21.32
CA GLY A 101 2.46 19.04 22.11
C GLY A 101 1.17 19.10 21.28
N GLY A 102 1.22 18.77 19.98
CA GLY A 102 0.05 18.69 19.13
C GLY A 102 -0.82 17.47 19.47
N THR A 103 -2.12 17.67 19.64
CA THR A 103 -3.09 16.62 20.01
C THR A 103 -4.18 16.40 18.96
N SER A 104 -4.22 17.21 17.92
CA SER A 104 -5.21 17.14 16.84
C SER A 104 -4.55 17.57 15.52
N ALA A 105 -4.47 16.68 14.57
CA ALA A 105 -3.93 16.95 13.24
C ALA A 105 -4.47 15.97 12.20
N LEU A 106 -4.44 16.39 10.94
CA LEU A 106 -4.62 15.53 9.77
C LEU A 106 -3.42 15.74 8.86
N LEU A 107 -2.76 14.66 8.52
CA LEU A 107 -1.66 14.59 7.57
C LEU A 107 -2.16 13.91 6.30
N ASP A 108 -1.98 14.55 5.14
CA ASP A 108 -2.25 13.95 3.83
C ASP A 108 -0.94 13.89 3.04
N LEU A 109 -0.48 12.69 2.81
CA LEU A 109 0.72 12.38 2.04
C LEU A 109 0.35 11.66 0.74
N GLY A 110 -0.34 12.39 -0.16
CA GLY A 110 -0.74 11.86 -1.45
C GLY A 110 -1.75 10.70 -1.35
N GLY A 111 -2.79 10.88 -0.54
CA GLY A 111 -3.86 9.89 -0.31
C GLY A 111 -3.58 8.92 0.82
N ASN A 112 -2.39 8.98 1.44
CA ASN A 112 -2.09 8.31 2.70
C ASN A 112 -2.44 9.28 3.84
N ILE A 113 -3.58 9.03 4.51
CA ILE A 113 -4.17 9.96 5.49
C ILE A 113 -3.91 9.45 6.90
N THR A 114 -3.16 10.22 7.69
CA THR A 114 -2.96 9.96 9.12
C THR A 114 -3.65 11.03 9.95
N VAL A 115 -4.45 10.61 10.93
CA VAL A 115 -5.12 11.52 11.84
C VAL A 115 -4.65 11.32 13.27
N LEU A 116 -4.43 12.44 13.97
CA LEU A 116 -4.08 12.48 15.39
C LEU A 116 -5.28 13.02 16.17
N GLY A 117 -5.65 12.31 17.23
CA GLY A 117 -6.76 12.68 18.11
C GLY A 117 -8.08 12.84 17.35
N SER A 118 -8.93 13.71 17.91
CA SER A 118 -10.19 14.14 17.31
C SER A 118 -10.04 15.52 16.68
N LYS A 119 -11.05 15.92 15.90
CA LYS A 119 -11.22 17.30 15.48
C LYS A 119 -11.33 18.25 16.70
N PRO A 120 -11.13 19.57 16.52
CA PRO A 120 -11.27 20.55 17.62
C PRO A 120 -12.65 20.57 18.28
N ASP A 121 -13.71 20.13 17.58
CA ASP A 121 -15.07 20.00 18.11
C ASP A 121 -15.31 18.67 18.85
N GLY A 122 -14.29 17.82 18.97
CA GLY A 122 -14.35 16.51 19.63
C GLY A 122 -14.86 15.37 18.74
N ALA A 123 -15.32 15.64 17.51
CA ALA A 123 -15.78 14.62 16.58
C ALA A 123 -14.60 13.85 15.96
N ASP A 124 -14.87 12.64 15.49
CA ASP A 124 -13.90 11.86 14.72
C ASP A 124 -13.65 12.53 13.36
N TRP A 125 -12.46 12.29 12.82
CA TRP A 125 -12.11 12.69 11.48
C TRP A 125 -12.89 11.84 10.47
N ARG A 126 -13.42 12.47 9.44
CA ARG A 126 -14.14 11.80 8.37
C ARG A 126 -13.30 11.85 7.10
N VAL A 127 -12.81 10.68 6.69
CA VAL A 127 -11.92 10.52 5.53
C VAL A 127 -12.66 9.79 4.43
N ALA A 128 -12.70 10.40 3.24
CA ALA A 128 -13.30 9.79 2.07
C ALA A 128 -12.37 8.73 1.46
N VAL A 129 -12.94 7.60 1.05
CA VAL A 129 -12.29 6.61 0.19
C VAL A 129 -12.75 6.88 -1.23
N LYS A 130 -11.81 7.09 -2.15
CA LYS A 130 -12.11 7.34 -3.57
C LYS A 130 -12.73 6.12 -4.24
N ASP A 131 -13.60 6.37 -5.19
CA ASP A 131 -14.07 5.34 -6.10
C ASP A 131 -12.96 5.04 -7.13
N PRO A 132 -12.46 3.79 -7.21
CA PRO A 132 -11.39 3.43 -8.12
C PRO A 132 -11.77 3.52 -9.61
N GLN A 133 -13.06 3.53 -9.96
CA GLN A 133 -13.54 3.69 -11.34
C GLN A 133 -13.79 5.15 -11.72
N ASP A 134 -14.00 6.03 -10.75
CA ASP A 134 -14.17 7.46 -10.94
C ASP A 134 -13.63 8.23 -9.74
N THR A 135 -12.38 8.66 -9.80
CA THR A 135 -11.67 9.29 -8.68
C THR A 135 -12.25 10.63 -8.21
N GLU A 136 -13.18 11.21 -8.98
CA GLU A 136 -13.95 12.39 -8.56
C GLU A 136 -15.10 12.04 -7.60
N ARG A 137 -15.42 10.74 -7.47
CA ARG A 137 -16.47 10.22 -6.61
C ARG A 137 -15.90 9.55 -5.35
N GLN A 138 -16.78 9.33 -4.39
CA GLN A 138 -16.45 8.66 -3.14
C GLN A 138 -17.12 7.27 -3.11
N LEU A 139 -16.32 6.24 -2.89
CA LEU A 139 -16.81 4.90 -2.56
C LEU A 139 -17.49 4.89 -1.19
N GLY A 140 -16.99 5.67 -0.26
CA GLY A 140 -17.54 5.83 1.07
C GLY A 140 -16.71 6.75 1.95
N VAL A 141 -17.07 6.82 3.23
CA VAL A 141 -16.42 7.66 4.24
C VAL A 141 -16.15 6.85 5.50
N VAL A 142 -14.90 6.86 5.96
CA VAL A 142 -14.46 6.23 7.22
C VAL A 142 -14.38 7.28 8.32
N SER A 143 -14.84 6.93 9.53
CA SER A 143 -14.62 7.73 10.74
C SER A 143 -13.37 7.24 11.45
N LEU A 144 -12.41 8.13 11.68
CA LEU A 144 -11.07 7.82 12.20
C LEU A 144 -10.69 8.69 13.39
N ARG A 145 -9.98 8.08 14.35
CA ARG A 145 -9.29 8.72 15.47
C ARG A 145 -7.99 7.99 15.76
N ASP A 146 -6.86 8.71 15.81
CA ASP A 146 -5.52 8.13 16.03
C ASP A 146 -5.21 6.93 15.12
N LYS A 147 -5.55 7.07 13.83
CA LYS A 147 -5.37 6.03 12.81
C LYS A 147 -4.87 6.61 11.50
N THR A 148 -4.32 5.73 10.70
CA THR A 148 -3.94 5.97 9.30
C THR A 148 -4.86 5.17 8.39
N LEU A 149 -5.24 5.79 7.29
CA LEU A 149 -5.90 5.18 6.16
C LEU A 149 -4.94 5.25 4.97
N SER A 150 -4.50 4.12 4.45
CA SER A 150 -3.68 4.03 3.24
C SER A 150 -4.42 3.26 2.16
N THR A 151 -4.44 3.79 0.94
CA THR A 151 -5.09 3.14 -0.19
C THR A 151 -4.09 2.89 -1.32
N SER A 152 -4.04 1.64 -1.79
CA SER A 152 -3.38 1.25 -3.03
C SER A 152 -4.42 0.91 -4.10
N GLY A 153 -4.19 1.41 -5.32
CA GLY A 153 -5.09 1.16 -6.45
C GLY A 153 -4.41 1.42 -7.79
N GLY A 154 -4.81 0.66 -8.80
CA GLY A 154 -4.22 0.74 -10.14
C GLY A 154 -4.44 2.08 -10.84
N TYR A 155 -5.39 2.87 -10.40
CA TYR A 155 -5.75 4.18 -10.98
C TYR A 155 -4.80 5.34 -10.60
N GLU A 156 -3.93 5.15 -9.60
CA GLU A 156 -3.04 6.24 -9.13
C GLU A 156 -1.90 6.54 -10.13
N ARG A 157 -1.26 5.48 -10.65
CA ARG A 157 -0.17 5.61 -11.61
C ARG A 157 -0.26 4.49 -12.64
N TYR A 158 -0.61 4.81 -13.86
CA TYR A 158 -0.75 3.86 -14.96
C TYR A 158 -0.39 4.50 -16.31
N PHE A 159 -0.34 3.66 -17.32
CA PHE A 159 -0.31 4.07 -18.73
C PHE A 159 -1.07 3.05 -19.57
N GLU A 160 -1.42 3.45 -20.77
CA GLU A 160 -2.10 2.57 -21.73
C GLU A 160 -1.19 2.27 -22.92
N ALA A 161 -1.14 1.00 -23.31
CA ALA A 161 -0.46 0.55 -24.50
C ALA A 161 -1.27 -0.58 -25.15
N ASN A 162 -1.48 -0.50 -26.47
CA ASN A 162 -2.22 -1.49 -27.26
C ASN A 162 -3.63 -1.81 -26.70
N GLY A 163 -4.31 -0.82 -26.08
CA GLY A 163 -5.64 -1.00 -25.48
C GLY A 163 -5.65 -1.72 -24.14
N ILE A 164 -4.50 -1.93 -23.51
CA ILE A 164 -4.32 -2.54 -22.19
C ILE A 164 -3.80 -1.46 -21.23
N THR A 165 -4.36 -1.41 -20.03
CA THR A 165 -3.91 -0.53 -18.95
C THR A 165 -2.89 -1.24 -18.08
N TYR A 166 -1.74 -0.62 -17.87
CA TYR A 166 -0.64 -1.11 -17.05
C TYR A 166 -0.42 -0.17 -15.88
N HIS A 167 -0.65 -0.62 -14.66
CA HIS A 167 -0.44 0.16 -13.45
C HIS A 167 0.87 -0.22 -12.73
N HIS A 168 1.30 0.65 -11.82
CA HIS A 168 2.60 0.58 -11.15
C HIS A 168 2.70 -0.45 -10.00
N ILE A 169 1.60 -1.06 -9.57
CA ILE A 169 1.64 -2.09 -8.53
C ILE A 169 1.96 -3.41 -9.22
N LEU A 170 3.23 -3.78 -9.18
CA LEU A 170 3.72 -4.97 -9.85
C LEU A 170 3.66 -6.19 -8.93
N ASP A 171 3.32 -7.32 -9.49
CA ASP A 171 3.43 -8.62 -8.85
C ASP A 171 4.91 -9.06 -8.86
N PRO A 172 5.55 -9.28 -7.71
CA PRO A 172 6.96 -9.65 -7.62
C PRO A 172 7.30 -11.01 -8.22
N GLU A 173 6.32 -11.91 -8.39
CA GLU A 173 6.55 -13.23 -8.99
C GLU A 173 6.53 -13.18 -10.51
N THR A 174 5.73 -12.31 -11.09
CA THR A 174 5.56 -12.25 -12.56
C THR A 174 6.25 -11.05 -13.20
N GLY A 175 6.51 -9.99 -12.43
CA GLY A 175 7.03 -8.71 -12.92
C GLY A 175 6.01 -7.89 -13.72
N TYR A 176 4.76 -8.36 -13.88
CA TYR A 176 3.67 -7.63 -14.52
C TYR A 176 2.82 -6.89 -13.48
N PRO A 177 1.99 -5.90 -13.90
CA PRO A 177 0.96 -5.34 -13.04
C PRO A 177 0.09 -6.44 -12.43
N ALA A 178 -0.15 -6.37 -11.11
CA ALA A 178 -0.93 -7.36 -10.40
C ALA A 178 -2.38 -7.43 -10.91
N ASP A 179 -2.86 -8.63 -11.19
CA ASP A 179 -4.23 -8.90 -11.64
C ASP A 179 -4.94 -9.80 -10.61
N SER A 180 -5.22 -9.25 -9.45
CA SER A 180 -5.81 -9.95 -8.31
C SER A 180 -7.34 -9.87 -8.25
N GLY A 181 -7.97 -9.21 -9.22
CA GLY A 181 -9.39 -8.91 -9.22
C GLY A 181 -9.79 -7.76 -8.29
N LEU A 182 -8.83 -7.07 -7.66
CA LEU A 182 -9.04 -5.87 -6.84
C LEU A 182 -8.75 -4.60 -7.64
N LEU A 183 -9.62 -3.60 -7.53
CA LEU A 183 -9.43 -2.26 -8.07
C LEU A 183 -8.71 -1.35 -7.05
N SER A 184 -9.00 -1.53 -5.75
CA SER A 184 -8.31 -0.84 -4.67
C SER A 184 -8.36 -1.62 -3.36
N VAL A 185 -7.36 -1.41 -2.53
CA VAL A 185 -7.25 -1.88 -1.15
C VAL A 185 -6.98 -0.69 -0.25
N THR A 186 -7.86 -0.47 0.71
CA THR A 186 -7.68 0.51 1.78
C THR A 186 -7.41 -0.22 3.08
N VAL A 187 -6.31 0.10 3.72
CA VAL A 187 -5.92 -0.40 5.04
C VAL A 187 -6.07 0.71 6.08
N VAL A 188 -6.70 0.39 7.21
CA VAL A 188 -6.83 1.29 8.35
C VAL A 188 -6.12 0.67 9.56
N SER A 189 -5.06 1.33 10.04
CA SER A 189 -4.26 0.88 11.19
C SER A 189 -3.87 2.07 12.08
N SER A 190 -3.48 1.80 13.33
CA SER A 190 -2.80 2.79 14.18
C SER A 190 -1.33 2.97 13.80
N ASP A 191 -0.76 2.04 13.03
CA ASP A 191 0.61 2.09 12.51
C ASP A 191 0.58 2.57 11.04
N PRO A 192 1.07 3.79 10.75
CA PRO A 192 1.10 4.34 9.39
C PRO A 192 1.97 3.52 8.43
N LEU A 193 3.09 2.98 8.93
CA LEU A 193 4.02 2.20 8.12
C LEU A 193 3.40 0.86 7.70
N LEU A 194 2.72 0.18 8.65
CA LEU A 194 1.99 -1.05 8.37
C LEU A 194 0.84 -0.80 7.38
N ALA A 195 0.08 0.27 7.54
CA ALA A 195 -1.03 0.59 6.65
C ALA A 195 -0.56 0.80 5.19
N ASP A 196 0.57 1.49 4.98
CA ASP A 196 1.14 1.73 3.66
C ASP A 196 1.61 0.42 3.01
N ALA A 197 2.43 -0.36 3.71
CA ALA A 197 2.94 -1.64 3.21
C ALA A 197 1.83 -2.65 2.88
N LEU A 198 0.88 -2.83 3.80
CA LEU A 198 -0.20 -3.80 3.63
C LEU A 198 -1.18 -3.40 2.53
N SER A 199 -1.42 -2.11 2.29
CA SER A 199 -2.30 -1.70 1.18
C SER A 199 -1.77 -2.20 -0.17
N THR A 200 -0.45 -2.19 -0.36
CA THR A 200 0.22 -2.70 -1.57
C THR A 200 0.29 -4.23 -1.59
N ALA A 201 0.75 -4.84 -0.51
CA ALA A 201 0.90 -6.29 -0.43
C ALA A 201 -0.44 -7.03 -0.61
N LEU A 202 -1.52 -6.53 0.04
CA LEU A 202 -2.84 -7.15 -0.04
C LEU A 202 -3.56 -6.86 -1.36
N PHE A 203 -3.19 -5.79 -2.07
CA PHE A 203 -3.64 -5.56 -3.43
C PHE A 203 -3.12 -6.67 -4.37
N VAL A 204 -1.85 -7.05 -4.23
CA VAL A 204 -1.24 -8.15 -4.99
C VAL A 204 -1.84 -9.50 -4.57
N ALA A 205 -1.99 -9.73 -3.26
CA ALA A 205 -2.51 -10.99 -2.69
C ALA A 205 -3.95 -11.33 -3.12
N GLY A 206 -4.78 -10.32 -3.38
CA GLY A 206 -6.18 -10.49 -3.73
C GLY A 206 -7.11 -10.67 -2.52
N ARG A 207 -8.43 -10.61 -2.79
CA ARG A 207 -9.48 -10.54 -1.75
C ARG A 207 -9.41 -11.65 -0.71
N GLN A 208 -9.33 -12.91 -1.16
CA GLN A 208 -9.38 -14.03 -0.22
C GLN A 208 -8.17 -14.06 0.70
N ALA A 209 -6.97 -13.93 0.15
CA ALA A 209 -5.73 -13.93 0.93
C ALA A 209 -5.67 -12.70 1.87
N ALA A 210 -6.14 -11.53 1.43
CA ALA A 210 -6.24 -10.33 2.26
C ALA A 210 -7.14 -10.54 3.47
N LEU A 211 -8.31 -11.18 3.29
CA LEU A 211 -9.23 -11.47 4.38
C LEU A 211 -8.69 -12.55 5.33
N ASP A 212 -8.01 -13.57 4.81
CA ASP A 212 -7.41 -14.62 5.63
C ASP A 212 -6.25 -14.06 6.47
N TYR A 213 -5.43 -13.18 5.89
CA TYR A 213 -4.39 -12.48 6.62
C TYR A 213 -4.97 -11.55 7.70
N TRP A 214 -6.02 -10.78 7.38
CA TRP A 214 -6.74 -9.95 8.36
C TRP A 214 -7.32 -10.78 9.52
N ARG A 215 -7.89 -11.95 9.25
CA ARG A 215 -8.43 -12.83 10.31
C ARG A 215 -7.36 -13.35 11.26
N SER A 216 -6.11 -13.43 10.82
CA SER A 216 -4.97 -13.87 11.64
C SER A 216 -4.38 -12.76 12.53
N ARG A 217 -4.84 -11.50 12.37
CA ARG A 217 -4.29 -10.30 13.03
C ARG A 217 -5.41 -9.41 13.57
N ASP A 218 -5.06 -8.48 14.48
CA ASP A 218 -6.00 -7.55 15.12
C ASP A 218 -5.55 -6.07 15.03
N ASP A 219 -4.47 -5.78 14.31
CA ASP A 219 -3.81 -4.48 14.25
C ASP A 219 -4.21 -3.62 13.04
N PHE A 220 -5.08 -4.13 12.16
CA PHE A 220 -5.59 -3.37 11.01
C PHE A 220 -6.99 -3.81 10.59
N GLU A 221 -7.64 -2.97 9.78
CA GLU A 221 -8.93 -3.20 9.14
C GLU A 221 -8.85 -2.91 7.64
N LEU A 222 -9.81 -3.43 6.85
CA LEU A 222 -9.78 -3.40 5.39
C LEU A 222 -11.06 -2.84 4.77
N ILE A 223 -10.89 -2.17 3.62
CA ILE A 223 -11.91 -1.96 2.60
C ILE A 223 -11.33 -2.45 1.27
N LEU A 224 -11.92 -3.47 0.70
CA LEU A 224 -11.51 -4.09 -0.57
C LEU A 224 -12.55 -3.78 -1.64
N CYS A 225 -12.16 -3.08 -2.71
CA CYS A 225 -13.03 -2.83 -3.85
C CYS A 225 -12.63 -3.77 -4.98
N GLY A 226 -13.53 -4.66 -5.37
CA GLY A 226 -13.30 -5.64 -6.44
C GLY A 226 -13.81 -5.17 -7.79
N SER A 227 -13.22 -5.71 -8.85
CA SER A 227 -13.67 -5.53 -10.24
C SER A 227 -15.04 -6.17 -10.53
N ASP A 228 -15.50 -7.05 -9.63
CA ASP A 228 -16.83 -7.66 -9.63
C ASP A 228 -17.95 -6.74 -9.09
N GLY A 229 -17.62 -5.50 -8.72
CA GLY A 229 -18.56 -4.54 -8.15
C GLY A 229 -18.88 -4.78 -6.68
N VAL A 230 -18.12 -5.64 -5.98
CA VAL A 230 -18.29 -5.91 -4.55
C VAL A 230 -17.26 -5.13 -3.74
N VAL A 231 -17.75 -4.39 -2.74
CA VAL A 231 -16.93 -3.73 -1.73
C VAL A 231 -17.04 -4.51 -0.43
N THR A 232 -15.94 -5.13 0.00
CA THR A 232 -15.87 -5.85 1.26
C THR A 232 -15.26 -4.96 2.34
N VAL A 233 -15.97 -4.78 3.46
CA VAL A 233 -15.54 -3.97 4.60
C VAL A 233 -15.42 -4.85 5.83
N THR A 234 -14.32 -4.76 6.55
CA THR A 234 -14.14 -5.51 7.80
C THR A 234 -14.91 -4.88 8.96
N GLU A 235 -15.39 -5.72 9.89
CA GLU A 235 -16.37 -5.35 10.94
C GLU A 235 -15.89 -4.28 11.93
N GLY A 236 -14.57 -4.06 12.03
CA GLY A 236 -14.00 -3.05 12.93
C GLY A 236 -14.07 -1.60 12.40
N LEU A 237 -14.61 -1.38 11.20
CA LEU A 237 -14.72 -0.05 10.61
C LEU A 237 -16.12 0.54 10.72
N THR A 238 -16.17 1.84 11.05
CA THR A 238 -17.36 2.66 10.83
C THR A 238 -17.26 3.30 9.44
N PHE A 239 -17.87 2.63 8.46
CA PHE A 239 -17.84 3.01 7.05
C PHE A 239 -19.22 3.39 6.53
N ALA A 240 -19.37 4.64 6.11
CA ALA A 240 -20.59 5.12 5.46
C ALA A 240 -20.44 4.90 3.94
N PHE A 241 -20.99 3.78 3.46
CA PHE A 241 -20.95 3.40 2.05
C PHE A 241 -21.79 4.33 1.17
N ARG A 242 -21.28 4.67 -0.02
CA ARG A 242 -21.93 5.53 -1.01
C ARG A 242 -21.87 4.97 -2.44
N GLY A 243 -21.20 3.86 -2.61
CA GLY A 243 -20.97 3.24 -3.92
C GLY A 243 -22.20 2.60 -4.56
N GLU A 244 -23.34 2.47 -3.83
CA GLU A 244 -24.59 1.91 -4.40
C GLU A 244 -25.07 2.68 -5.62
N GLU A 245 -24.93 4.01 -5.61
CA GLU A 245 -25.30 4.88 -6.73
C GLU A 245 -24.44 4.62 -7.98
N HIS A 246 -23.30 3.93 -7.81
CA HIS A 246 -22.33 3.62 -8.87
C HIS A 246 -22.32 2.11 -9.22
N GLY A 247 -23.29 1.36 -8.72
CA GLY A 247 -23.45 -0.07 -9.04
C GLY A 247 -22.64 -1.03 -8.17
N TYR A 248 -22.03 -0.56 -7.08
CA TYR A 248 -21.37 -1.42 -6.10
C TYR A 248 -22.35 -1.97 -5.06
N THR A 249 -22.04 -3.16 -4.56
CA THR A 249 -22.66 -3.72 -3.37
C THR A 249 -21.66 -3.77 -2.22
N CYS A 250 -22.12 -3.56 -0.97
CA CYS A 250 -21.26 -3.60 0.21
C CYS A 250 -21.51 -4.87 1.03
N GLU A 251 -20.45 -5.58 1.34
CA GLU A 251 -20.46 -6.76 2.22
C GLU A 251 -19.58 -6.51 3.45
N THR A 252 -19.99 -7.07 4.60
CA THR A 252 -19.20 -7.00 5.83
C THR A 252 -18.50 -8.33 6.08
N ALA A 253 -17.17 -8.32 6.11
CA ALA A 253 -16.37 -9.45 6.53
C ALA A 253 -16.29 -9.50 8.06
N ARG A 254 -16.39 -10.71 8.63
CA ARG A 254 -16.29 -10.99 10.06
C ARG A 254 -15.17 -11.97 10.35
N ARG A 255 -14.61 -11.87 11.55
CA ARG A 255 -13.59 -12.81 12.05
C ARG A 255 -14.20 -14.15 12.42
#